data_595573198115cd188a114d82b9ea7fca
#
_entry.id   595573198115cd188a114d82b9ea7fca
#
_cell.length_a   1.000
_cell.length_b   1.000
_cell.length_c   1.000
_cell.angle_alpha   90.00
_cell.angle_beta   90.00
_cell.angle_gamma   90.00
#
_symmetry.space_group_name_H-M   'P 1'
#
loop_
_entity.id
_entity.type
_entity.pdbx_description
1 polymer ?
#
loop_
_entity_poly.entity_id
_entity_poly.type
_entity_poly.pdbx_seq_one_letter_code
_entity_poly.pdbx_strand_id
1 'polypeptide(L)'
;MAELVIAKIEKEQLPAEEVHINFCIDPLVKGLSTKGDFCSPNGEKCFAKIASLIEKTREYKHIRIVTVSAGIFSNAGSTIVEELAFALSAGNDYIARLTDAGVDAELAARKLRFSFSVTSNYFLEIAKFRAARMLWA
;
A
#
# COMPACT_ATOMS: atom_id res chain seq x y z
N MET A 1 -6.65 -3.08 14.93
CA MET A 1 -7.15 -1.69 14.81
C MET A 1 -7.96 -1.47 13.53
N ALA A 2 -7.47 -1.82 12.34
CA ALA A 2 -8.24 -1.63 11.10
C ALA A 2 -9.62 -2.33 11.13
N GLU A 3 -9.69 -3.56 11.62
CA GLU A 3 -10.96 -4.30 11.77
C GLU A 3 -11.97 -3.61 12.68
N LEU A 4 -11.51 -2.98 13.76
CA LEU A 4 -12.37 -2.23 14.68
C LEU A 4 -12.96 -0.98 14.02
N VAL A 5 -12.17 -0.29 13.19
CA VAL A 5 -12.62 0.90 12.46
C VAL A 5 -13.67 0.50 11.42
N ILE A 6 -13.42 -0.59 10.67
CA ILE A 6 -14.38 -1.11 9.69
C ILE A 6 -15.69 -1.53 10.37
N ALA A 7 -15.61 -2.29 11.47
CA ALA A 7 -16.79 -2.69 12.24
C ALA A 7 -17.59 -1.49 12.77
N LYS A 8 -16.91 -0.39 13.11
CA LYS A 8 -17.57 0.86 13.52
C LYS A 8 -18.29 1.53 12.35
N ILE A 9 -17.67 1.59 11.17
CA ILE A 9 -18.27 2.16 9.96
C ILE A 9 -19.53 1.39 9.59
N GLU A 10 -19.46 0.05 9.61
CA GLU A 10 -20.60 -0.83 9.34
C GLU A 10 -21.73 -0.62 10.37
N LYS A 11 -21.38 -0.49 11.65
CA LYS A 11 -22.36 -0.25 12.73
C LYS A 11 -23.07 1.10 12.62
N GLU A 12 -22.32 2.12 12.20
CA GLU A 12 -22.86 3.48 12.05
C GLU A 12 -23.55 3.70 10.68
N GLN A 13 -23.51 2.69 9.79
CA GLN A 13 -24.09 2.73 8.45
C GLN A 13 -23.70 3.98 7.66
N LEU A 14 -22.42 4.38 7.76
CA LEU A 14 -21.93 5.56 7.06
C LEU A 14 -21.97 5.35 5.54
N PRO A 15 -22.38 6.38 4.76
CA PRO A 15 -22.41 6.28 3.31
C PRO A 15 -21.02 5.95 2.74
N ALA A 16 -20.95 4.95 1.87
CA ALA A 16 -19.67 4.45 1.33
C ALA A 16 -18.86 5.53 0.58
N GLU A 17 -19.54 6.55 0.06
CA GLU A 17 -18.94 7.68 -0.67
C GLU A 17 -18.31 8.74 0.25
N GLU A 18 -18.75 8.84 1.49
CA GLU A 18 -18.27 9.84 2.46
C GLU A 18 -17.11 9.32 3.31
N VAL A 19 -16.85 8.01 3.28
CA VAL A 19 -15.80 7.39 4.11
C VAL A 19 -14.46 7.45 3.40
N HIS A 20 -13.56 8.31 3.88
CA HIS A 20 -12.20 8.48 3.37
C HIS A 20 -11.17 8.04 4.41
N ILE A 21 -10.58 6.85 4.22
CA ILE A 21 -9.62 6.29 5.20
C ILE A 21 -8.40 5.71 4.49
N ASN A 22 -7.24 5.94 5.10
CA ASN A 22 -5.98 5.32 4.70
C ASN A 22 -5.39 4.56 5.90
N PHE A 23 -5.35 3.23 5.82
CA PHE A 23 -4.86 2.39 6.91
C PHE A 23 -3.33 2.30 6.98
N CYS A 24 -2.62 2.68 5.94
CA CYS A 24 -1.17 2.69 5.88
C CYS A 24 -0.52 1.36 6.29
N ILE A 25 -1.12 0.24 5.90
CA ILE A 25 -0.55 -1.09 6.16
C ILE A 25 0.53 -1.34 5.11
N ASP A 26 1.78 -1.49 5.56
CA ASP A 26 2.92 -1.80 4.70
C ASP A 26 3.58 -3.10 5.14
N PRO A 27 3.38 -4.20 4.38
CA PRO A 27 3.96 -5.49 4.69
C PRO A 27 5.50 -5.50 4.69
N LEU A 28 6.14 -4.73 3.79
CA LEU A 28 7.60 -4.64 3.69
C LEU A 28 8.19 -3.96 4.93
N VAL A 29 7.68 -2.80 5.31
CA VAL A 29 8.13 -2.07 6.51
C VAL A 29 7.95 -2.94 7.76
N LYS A 30 6.82 -3.64 7.85
CA LYS A 30 6.58 -4.56 8.95
C LYS A 30 7.57 -5.71 8.96
N GLY A 31 7.88 -6.31 7.81
CA GLY A 31 8.86 -7.38 7.68
C GLY A 31 10.26 -6.92 8.08
N LEU A 32 10.69 -5.74 7.66
CA LEU A 32 11.98 -5.16 8.03
C LEU A 32 12.09 -4.87 9.53
N SER A 33 11.01 -4.42 10.17
CA SER A 33 10.98 -4.13 11.62
C SER A 33 10.93 -5.38 12.48
N THR A 34 10.48 -6.53 11.96
CA THR A 34 10.37 -7.82 12.67
C THR A 34 11.45 -8.84 12.29
N LYS A 35 12.69 -8.39 12.05
CA LYS A 35 13.87 -9.24 11.76
C LYS A 35 13.75 -10.09 10.48
N GLY A 36 13.20 -9.54 9.42
CA GLY A 36 13.26 -10.16 8.10
C GLY A 36 12.17 -11.20 7.80
N ASP A 37 11.12 -11.24 8.56
CA ASP A 37 9.98 -12.17 8.37
C ASP A 37 9.09 -11.87 7.15
N PHE A 38 9.53 -11.02 6.24
CA PHE A 38 8.75 -10.65 5.06
C PHE A 38 8.51 -11.84 4.11
N CYS A 39 9.50 -12.74 3.98
CA CYS A 39 9.41 -13.93 3.14
C CYS A 39 9.04 -15.20 3.94
N SER A 40 8.65 -15.08 5.21
CA SER A 40 8.27 -16.22 6.05
C SER A 40 6.79 -16.57 5.89
N PRO A 41 6.35 -17.75 6.38
CA PRO A 41 4.92 -18.11 6.47
C PRO A 41 4.05 -17.08 7.21
N ASN A 42 4.66 -16.22 8.04
CA ASN A 42 3.99 -15.09 8.66
C ASN A 42 3.67 -13.96 7.66
N GLY A 43 4.46 -13.80 6.60
CA GLY A 43 4.18 -12.90 5.49
C GLY A 43 2.91 -13.30 4.76
N GLU A 44 2.72 -14.56 4.43
CA GLU A 44 1.50 -15.09 3.78
C GLU A 44 0.25 -14.85 4.64
N LYS A 45 0.35 -15.08 5.95
CA LYS A 45 -0.73 -14.76 6.89
C LYS A 45 -1.06 -13.26 6.95
N CYS A 46 -0.06 -12.42 6.73
CA CYS A 46 -0.26 -10.96 6.64
C CYS A 46 -1.07 -10.60 5.40
N PHE A 47 -0.69 -11.14 4.23
CA PHE A 47 -1.42 -10.91 2.98
C PHE A 47 -2.85 -11.48 3.03
N ALA A 48 -3.06 -12.65 3.60
CA ALA A 48 -4.40 -13.22 3.80
C ALA A 48 -5.31 -12.31 4.66
N LYS A 49 -4.76 -11.69 5.71
CA LYS A 49 -5.50 -10.70 6.52
C LYS A 49 -5.80 -9.43 5.74
N ILE A 50 -4.85 -8.93 4.97
CA ILE A 50 -5.03 -7.76 4.11
C ILE A 50 -6.10 -8.05 3.06
N ALA A 51 -6.06 -9.21 2.42
CA ALA A 51 -7.05 -9.66 1.46
C ALA A 51 -8.47 -9.65 2.07
N SER A 52 -8.64 -10.20 3.27
CA SER A 52 -9.92 -10.15 3.99
C SER A 52 -10.40 -8.73 4.28
N LEU A 53 -9.49 -7.80 4.61
CA LEU A 53 -9.85 -6.38 4.82
C LEU A 53 -10.25 -5.70 3.51
N ILE A 54 -9.57 -6.01 2.40
CA ILE A 54 -9.87 -5.49 1.07
C ILE A 54 -11.28 -5.93 0.65
N GLU A 55 -11.62 -7.20 0.81
CA GLU A 55 -12.95 -7.72 0.47
C GLU A 55 -14.05 -7.07 1.31
N LYS A 56 -13.86 -6.92 2.61
CA LYS A 56 -14.81 -6.22 3.50
C LYS A 56 -15.02 -4.75 3.12
N THR A 57 -14.03 -4.13 2.52
CA THR A 57 -14.10 -2.72 2.13
C THR A 57 -14.33 -2.52 0.63
N ARG A 58 -14.75 -3.55 -0.08
CA ARG A 58 -14.90 -3.54 -1.55
C ARG A 58 -15.76 -2.37 -2.04
N GLU A 59 -16.88 -2.12 -1.38
CA GLU A 59 -17.83 -1.06 -1.74
C GLU A 59 -17.34 0.35 -1.45
N TYR A 60 -16.37 0.51 -0.55
CA TYR A 60 -15.85 1.80 -0.13
C TYR A 60 -14.75 2.28 -1.08
N LYS A 61 -15.08 3.15 -2.03
CA LYS A 61 -14.16 3.63 -3.08
C LYS A 61 -12.96 4.41 -2.54
N HIS A 62 -13.11 5.09 -1.42
CA HIS A 62 -12.11 5.99 -0.86
C HIS A 62 -11.33 5.40 0.33
N ILE A 63 -11.54 4.12 0.63
CA ILE A 63 -10.71 3.41 1.61
C ILE A 63 -9.49 2.82 0.90
N ARG A 64 -8.29 3.17 1.39
CA ARG A 64 -7.00 2.58 0.98
C ARG A 64 -6.46 1.74 2.13
N ILE A 65 -6.10 0.50 1.83
CA ILE A 65 -5.65 -0.48 2.84
C ILE A 65 -4.13 -0.56 2.87
N VAL A 66 -3.52 -0.72 1.69
CA VAL A 66 -2.09 -0.95 1.55
C VAL A 66 -1.38 0.33 1.15
N THR A 67 -0.24 0.59 1.78
CA THR A 67 0.65 1.69 1.43
C THR A 67 2.03 1.15 1.13
N VAL A 68 2.58 1.49 -0.02
CA VAL A 68 4.00 1.29 -0.33
C VAL A 68 4.76 2.51 0.19
N SER A 69 5.49 2.34 1.28
CA SER A 69 6.23 3.42 1.95
C SER A 69 7.62 3.57 1.33
N ALA A 70 7.72 4.24 0.19
CA ALA A 70 8.99 4.44 -0.53
C ALA A 70 10.04 5.22 0.28
N GLY A 71 9.59 6.03 1.24
CA GLY A 71 10.47 6.80 2.12
C GLY A 71 11.49 5.96 2.90
N ILE A 72 11.24 4.68 3.12
CA ILE A 72 12.25 3.80 3.75
C ILE A 72 13.52 3.66 2.89
N PHE A 73 13.34 3.60 1.57
CA PHE A 73 14.47 3.50 0.63
C PHE A 73 15.24 4.81 0.59
N SER A 74 14.54 5.94 0.50
CA SER A 74 15.15 7.27 0.55
C SER A 74 15.93 7.49 1.85
N ASN A 75 15.36 7.13 3.00
CA ASN A 75 16.03 7.21 4.30
C ASN A 75 17.25 6.28 4.40
N ALA A 76 17.27 5.19 3.66
CA ALA A 76 18.42 4.29 3.56
C ALA A 76 19.52 4.81 2.61
N GLY A 77 19.32 5.96 1.97
CA GLY A 77 20.29 6.61 1.10
C GLY A 77 20.14 6.30 -0.39
N SER A 78 19.00 5.76 -0.83
CA SER A 78 18.75 5.53 -2.26
C SER A 78 18.61 6.86 -3.01
N THR A 79 18.98 6.83 -4.29
CA THR A 79 18.72 7.92 -5.23
C THR A 79 17.21 8.00 -5.54
N ILE A 80 16.79 9.14 -6.11
CA ILE A 80 15.39 9.35 -6.55
C ILE A 80 14.91 8.27 -7.52
N VAL A 81 15.80 7.81 -8.41
CA VAL A 81 15.49 6.77 -9.39
C VAL A 81 15.34 5.40 -8.72
N GLU A 82 16.23 5.08 -7.78
CA GLU A 82 16.16 3.83 -7.02
C GLU A 82 14.93 3.80 -6.10
N GLU A 83 14.62 4.92 -5.42
CA GLU A 83 13.40 5.04 -4.63
C GLU A 83 12.16 4.71 -5.46
N LEU A 84 12.06 5.28 -6.67
CA LEU A 84 10.96 5.04 -7.58
C LEU A 84 10.93 3.57 -8.05
N ALA A 85 12.07 3.02 -8.45
CA ALA A 85 12.17 1.64 -8.93
C ALA A 85 11.76 0.63 -7.85
N PHE A 86 12.28 0.80 -6.63
CA PHE A 86 11.94 -0.08 -5.50
C PHE A 86 10.46 0.06 -5.10
N ALA A 87 9.92 1.27 -5.12
CA ALA A 87 8.51 1.48 -4.82
C ALA A 87 7.60 0.78 -5.83
N LEU A 88 7.85 0.92 -7.13
CA LEU A 88 7.06 0.27 -8.17
C LEU A 88 7.20 -1.27 -8.12
N SER A 89 8.41 -1.77 -7.87
CA SER A 89 8.64 -3.21 -7.69
C SER A 89 7.87 -3.76 -6.48
N ALA A 90 7.89 -3.05 -5.35
CA ALA A 90 7.15 -3.44 -4.15
C ALA A 90 5.63 -3.40 -4.40
N GLY A 91 5.14 -2.38 -5.10
CA GLY A 91 3.72 -2.28 -5.47
C GLY A 91 3.27 -3.45 -6.34
N ASN A 92 4.07 -3.82 -7.34
CA ASN A 92 3.81 -4.97 -8.20
C ASN A 92 3.81 -6.30 -7.40
N ASP A 93 4.79 -6.52 -6.52
CA ASP A 93 4.84 -7.70 -5.65
C ASP A 93 3.60 -7.77 -4.73
N TYR A 94 3.15 -6.63 -4.19
CA TYR A 94 1.96 -6.61 -3.35
C TYR A 94 0.68 -6.99 -4.13
N ILE A 95 0.52 -6.50 -5.36
CA ILE A 95 -0.62 -6.88 -6.21
C ILE A 95 -0.55 -8.37 -6.51
N ALA A 96 0.61 -8.92 -6.91
CA ALA A 96 0.78 -10.33 -7.19
C ALA A 96 0.39 -11.20 -5.99
N ARG A 97 0.93 -10.90 -4.80
CA ARG A 97 0.61 -11.66 -3.56
C ARG A 97 -0.85 -11.53 -3.13
N LEU A 98 -1.47 -10.38 -3.33
CA LEU A 98 -2.90 -10.20 -3.04
C LEU A 98 -3.77 -10.99 -4.02
N THR A 99 -3.35 -11.05 -5.29
CA THR A 99 -4.02 -11.87 -6.31
C THR A 99 -3.89 -13.36 -6.00
N ASP A 100 -2.71 -13.82 -5.58
CA ASP A 100 -2.50 -15.19 -5.10
C ASP A 100 -3.36 -15.51 -3.87
N ALA A 101 -3.63 -14.50 -3.03
CA ALA A 101 -4.54 -14.61 -1.89
C ALA A 101 -6.03 -14.53 -2.27
N GLY A 102 -6.38 -14.45 -3.57
CA GLY A 102 -7.73 -14.49 -4.09
C GLY A 102 -8.41 -13.13 -4.29
N VAL A 103 -7.69 -12.02 -4.15
CA VAL A 103 -8.22 -10.67 -4.42
C VAL A 103 -8.10 -10.38 -5.92
N ASP A 104 -9.14 -9.78 -6.50
CA ASP A 104 -9.09 -9.29 -7.86
C ASP A 104 -7.99 -8.22 -8.03
N ALA A 105 -7.19 -8.31 -9.11
CA ALA A 105 -6.04 -7.43 -9.33
C ALA A 105 -6.43 -5.94 -9.44
N GLU A 106 -7.55 -5.63 -10.09
CA GLU A 106 -8.06 -4.26 -10.18
C GLU A 106 -8.46 -3.72 -8.80
N LEU A 107 -9.12 -4.55 -8.00
CA LEU A 107 -9.50 -4.19 -6.63
C LEU A 107 -8.26 -3.99 -5.76
N ALA A 108 -7.25 -4.87 -5.85
CA ALA A 108 -5.99 -4.73 -5.14
C ALA A 108 -5.28 -3.42 -5.49
N ALA A 109 -5.19 -3.09 -6.79
CA ALA A 109 -4.61 -1.84 -7.26
C ALA A 109 -5.38 -0.60 -6.75
N ARG A 110 -6.71 -0.64 -6.73
CA ARG A 110 -7.55 0.45 -6.19
C ARG A 110 -7.38 0.66 -4.69
N LYS A 111 -7.04 -0.38 -3.92
CA LYS A 111 -6.83 -0.32 -2.47
C LYS A 111 -5.38 -0.01 -2.08
N LEU A 112 -4.47 0.08 -3.05
CA LEU A 112 -3.06 0.40 -2.88
C LEU A 112 -2.80 1.90 -3.09
N ARG A 113 -1.80 2.43 -2.38
CA ARG A 113 -1.27 3.78 -2.57
C ARG A 113 0.23 3.79 -2.37
N PHE A 114 0.89 4.77 -2.96
CA PHE A 114 2.31 5.03 -2.75
C PHE A 114 2.51 6.26 -1.85
N SER A 115 3.54 6.21 -1.01
CA SER A 115 4.01 7.31 -0.17
C SER A 115 5.48 7.53 -0.46
N PHE A 116 5.82 8.59 -1.19
CA PHE A 116 7.19 8.97 -1.54
C PHE A 116 7.73 10.03 -0.60
N SER A 117 9.05 10.03 -0.40
CA SER A 117 9.76 11.14 0.23
C SER A 117 9.80 12.35 -0.70
N VAL A 118 9.92 13.54 -0.15
CA VAL A 118 10.18 14.78 -0.88
C VAL A 118 11.43 15.41 -0.31
N THR A 119 12.44 15.63 -1.16
CA THR A 119 13.71 16.24 -0.80
C THR A 119 13.74 17.72 -1.23
N SER A 120 14.86 18.40 -0.96
CA SER A 120 15.05 19.79 -1.37
C SER A 120 15.24 19.99 -2.89
N ASN A 121 15.36 18.89 -3.66
CA ASN A 121 15.62 18.92 -5.10
C ASN A 121 14.32 19.09 -5.90
N TYR A 122 13.72 20.27 -5.83
CA TYR A 122 12.36 20.59 -6.30
C TYR A 122 12.00 20.05 -7.70
N PHE A 123 12.83 20.32 -8.70
CA PHE A 123 12.55 19.88 -10.08
C PHE A 123 12.65 18.38 -10.27
N LEU A 124 13.60 17.73 -9.60
CA LEU A 124 13.72 16.27 -9.65
C LEU A 124 12.56 15.59 -8.95
N GLU A 125 12.03 16.16 -7.88
CA GLU A 125 10.84 15.64 -7.20
C GLU A 125 9.59 15.74 -8.09
N ILE A 126 9.40 16.86 -8.79
CA ILE A 126 8.32 16.98 -9.78
C ILE A 126 8.47 15.92 -10.88
N ALA A 127 9.68 15.72 -11.39
CA ALA A 127 9.96 14.70 -12.42
C ALA A 127 9.66 13.29 -11.89
N LYS A 128 10.06 12.97 -10.64
CA LYS A 128 9.75 11.69 -9.98
C LYS A 128 8.25 11.40 -9.96
N PHE A 129 7.43 12.34 -9.49
CA PHE A 129 5.99 12.13 -9.42
C PHE A 129 5.33 12.02 -10.81
N ARG A 130 5.84 12.71 -11.81
CA ARG A 130 5.38 12.56 -13.19
C ARG A 130 5.75 11.18 -13.74
N ALA A 131 7.00 10.75 -13.55
CA ALA A 131 7.46 9.43 -13.96
C ALA A 131 6.67 8.31 -13.23
N ALA A 132 6.47 8.44 -11.92
CA ALA A 132 5.68 7.48 -11.13
C ALA A 132 4.28 7.27 -11.71
N ARG A 133 3.59 8.34 -12.08
CA ARG A 133 2.24 8.25 -12.69
C ARG A 133 2.25 7.58 -14.06
N MET A 134 3.27 7.85 -14.88
CA MET A 134 3.39 7.26 -16.22
C MET A 134 3.73 5.77 -16.17
N LEU A 135 4.55 5.36 -15.19
CA LEU A 135 5.02 3.98 -15.08
C LEU A 135 4.02 3.07 -14.36
N TRP A 136 3.13 3.65 -13.56
CA TRP A 136 2.11 2.90 -12.82
C TRP A 136 0.75 2.86 -13.51
N ALA A 137 0.54 3.56 -14.61
CA ALA A 137 -0.73 3.65 -15.31
C ALA A 137 -1.19 2.34 -15.99
#